data_b6c9e63b5978afe9af17ab8eb4b73246
#
_entry.id   b6c9e63b5978afe9af17ab8eb4b73246
#
_cell.length_a   1.000
_cell.length_b   1.000
_cell.length_c   1.000
_cell.angle_alpha   90.00
_cell.angle_beta   90.00
_cell.angle_gamma   90.00
#
_symmetry.space_group_name_H-M   'P 1'
#
loop_
_entity.id
_entity.type
_entity.pdbx_description
1 polymer ?
#
loop_
_entity_poly.entity_id
_entity_poly.type
_entity_poly.pdbx_seq_one_letter_code
_entity_poly.pdbx_strand_id
1 'polypeptide(L)'
;MKLRKIVTSIALMAAMIGAQGASARETINAKGAVTVETHEVKSFHSITNKSVGKVIYSEGDASRVKVSGPKNVIPYIEVVCNKGKLEIRHKNDVNIRLNGKRLEIFVTGKGVKTYGVEGSGDIIVPEAISGDELSFGISGSGDIEVRGVVKAGRVNAGISGSGDIEMRSVDASNVKCGITGSGDIE
;
A
#
# COMPACT_ATOMS: atom_id res chain seq x y z
N MET A 1 62.78 -48.25 9.72
CA MET A 1 62.17 -47.21 10.57
C MET A 1 61.77 -46.07 9.62
N LYS A 2 60.44 -45.90 9.36
CA LYS A 2 59.91 -45.00 8.30
C LYS A 2 59.64 -43.62 8.89
N LEU A 3 60.31 -42.61 8.37
CA LEU A 3 60.09 -41.21 8.72
C LEU A 3 58.80 -40.73 8.00
N ARG A 4 57.78 -40.31 8.77
CA ARG A 4 56.62 -39.63 8.25
C ARG A 4 56.86 -38.14 8.13
N LYS A 5 56.83 -37.65 6.91
CA LYS A 5 56.83 -36.19 6.64
C LYS A 5 55.48 -35.61 6.97
N ILE A 6 55.41 -34.66 7.89
CA ILE A 6 54.26 -33.84 8.19
C ILE A 6 54.31 -32.67 7.23
N VAL A 7 53.34 -32.60 6.32
CA VAL A 7 53.12 -31.44 5.45
C VAL A 7 52.11 -30.53 6.14
N THR A 8 52.57 -29.40 6.61
CA THR A 8 51.73 -28.37 7.20
C THR A 8 51.12 -27.54 6.06
N SER A 9 49.86 -27.76 5.73
CA SER A 9 49.11 -26.93 4.77
C SER A 9 48.69 -25.65 5.46
N ILE A 10 49.29 -24.51 5.09
CA ILE A 10 48.81 -23.20 5.45
C ILE A 10 47.61 -22.89 4.54
N ALA A 11 46.42 -22.97 5.09
CA ALA A 11 45.21 -22.53 4.42
C ALA A 11 45.16 -21.00 4.45
N LEU A 12 45.41 -20.39 3.29
CA LEU A 12 45.22 -18.95 3.07
C LEU A 12 43.71 -18.71 2.99
N MET A 13 43.10 -18.25 4.07
CA MET A 13 41.71 -17.76 4.08
C MET A 13 41.67 -16.41 3.36
N ALA A 14 41.37 -16.43 2.07
CA ALA A 14 40.93 -15.25 1.35
C ALA A 14 39.56 -14.86 1.89
N ALA A 15 39.48 -13.79 2.66
CA ALA A 15 38.23 -13.12 3.02
C ALA A 15 37.62 -12.55 1.74
N MET A 16 36.69 -13.28 1.11
CA MET A 16 35.79 -12.71 0.14
C MET A 16 34.84 -11.78 0.89
N ILE A 17 35.15 -10.50 0.88
CA ILE A 17 34.17 -9.45 1.16
C ILE A 17 33.18 -9.54 0.01
N GLY A 18 32.10 -10.28 0.23
CA GLY A 18 30.96 -10.28 -0.66
C GLY A 18 30.36 -8.88 -0.65
N ALA A 19 30.63 -8.13 -1.72
CA ALA A 19 29.81 -6.97 -2.05
C ALA A 19 28.41 -7.52 -2.21
N GLN A 20 27.53 -7.32 -1.21
CA GLN A 20 26.10 -7.48 -1.39
C GLN A 20 25.68 -6.40 -2.37
N GLY A 21 25.69 -6.76 -3.64
CA GLY A 21 25.16 -5.93 -4.71
C GLY A 21 23.70 -5.66 -4.36
N ALA A 22 23.36 -4.39 -4.14
CA ALA A 22 21.97 -3.96 -4.10
C ALA A 22 21.35 -4.44 -5.43
N SER A 23 20.54 -5.49 -5.38
CA SER A 23 19.84 -6.01 -6.53
C SER A 23 18.94 -4.86 -7.03
N ALA A 24 19.26 -4.33 -8.22
CA ALA A 24 18.45 -3.28 -8.81
C ALA A 24 17.04 -3.82 -8.99
N ARG A 25 16.03 -3.15 -8.41
CA ARG A 25 14.63 -3.54 -8.56
C ARG A 25 14.26 -3.56 -10.04
N GLU A 26 13.63 -4.64 -10.50
CA GLU A 26 13.12 -4.72 -11.85
C GLU A 26 12.06 -3.64 -12.09
N THR A 27 12.14 -2.92 -13.21
CA THR A 27 11.14 -1.92 -13.57
C THR A 27 10.12 -2.50 -14.54
N ILE A 28 8.88 -2.60 -14.08
CA ILE A 28 7.74 -3.06 -14.88
C ILE A 28 7.07 -1.84 -15.50
N ASN A 29 7.25 -1.66 -16.80
CA ASN A 29 6.53 -0.63 -17.56
C ASN A 29 5.15 -1.16 -17.97
N ALA A 30 4.09 -0.47 -17.60
CA ALA A 30 2.72 -0.86 -17.90
C ALA A 30 2.44 -0.90 -19.40
N LYS A 31 1.96 -2.05 -19.90
CA LYS A 31 1.61 -2.29 -21.30
C LYS A 31 0.54 -3.36 -21.44
N GLY A 32 -0.04 -3.43 -22.62
CA GLY A 32 -1.07 -4.43 -22.97
C GLY A 32 -2.49 -3.98 -22.64
N ALA A 33 -3.43 -4.89 -22.85
CA ALA A 33 -4.83 -4.67 -22.57
C ALA A 33 -5.10 -4.63 -21.06
N VAL A 34 -6.19 -3.98 -20.67
CA VAL A 34 -6.68 -4.01 -19.29
C VAL A 34 -7.27 -5.39 -19.01
N THR A 35 -6.89 -5.96 -17.90
CA THR A 35 -7.47 -7.20 -17.36
C THR A 35 -7.96 -6.96 -15.94
N VAL A 36 -8.80 -7.85 -15.47
CA VAL A 36 -9.42 -7.78 -14.15
C VAL A 36 -9.17 -9.07 -13.41
N GLU A 37 -8.75 -8.95 -12.15
CA GLU A 37 -8.62 -10.04 -11.21
C GLU A 37 -9.46 -9.74 -9.97
N THR A 38 -10.14 -10.76 -9.42
CA THR A 38 -11.02 -10.60 -8.26
C THR A 38 -10.56 -11.52 -7.15
N HIS A 39 -10.44 -10.96 -5.93
CA HIS A 39 -10.05 -11.66 -4.71
C HIS A 39 -11.18 -11.57 -3.69
N GLU A 40 -11.70 -12.70 -3.25
CA GLU A 40 -12.53 -12.75 -2.05
C GLU A 40 -11.59 -12.72 -0.83
N VAL A 41 -11.84 -11.83 0.10
CA VAL A 41 -10.99 -11.64 1.28
C VAL A 41 -11.80 -11.81 2.56
N LYS A 42 -11.12 -12.03 3.68
CA LYS A 42 -11.77 -12.01 5.00
C LYS A 42 -12.22 -10.59 5.33
N SER A 43 -13.16 -10.46 6.30
CA SER A 43 -13.58 -9.16 6.80
C SER A 43 -12.38 -8.34 7.32
N PHE A 44 -12.41 -7.05 7.05
CA PHE A 44 -11.35 -6.12 7.43
C PHE A 44 -11.95 -4.81 7.95
N HIS A 45 -11.18 -4.11 8.75
CA HIS A 45 -11.51 -2.82 9.35
C HIS A 45 -10.46 -1.74 9.04
N SER A 46 -9.41 -2.12 8.30
CA SER A 46 -8.34 -1.23 7.88
C SER A 46 -7.96 -1.53 6.43
N ILE A 47 -7.74 -0.48 5.63
CA ILE A 47 -7.22 -0.53 4.27
C ILE A 47 -5.91 0.24 4.23
N THR A 48 -4.87 -0.36 3.65
CA THR A 48 -3.60 0.32 3.38
C THR A 48 -3.21 0.11 1.92
N ASN A 49 -3.06 1.21 1.19
CA ASN A 49 -2.54 1.21 -0.16
C ASN A 49 -1.03 1.46 -0.16
N LYS A 50 -0.25 0.43 -0.47
CA LYS A 50 1.21 0.46 -0.66
C LYS A 50 1.60 0.27 -2.13
N SER A 51 0.65 0.42 -3.03
CA SER A 51 0.86 0.30 -4.48
C SER A 51 0.93 1.68 -5.14
N VAL A 52 1.12 1.69 -6.45
CA VAL A 52 1.03 2.90 -7.29
C VAL A 52 -0.36 3.07 -7.90
N GLY A 53 -1.30 2.21 -7.54
CA GLY A 53 -2.67 2.22 -8.05
C GLY A 53 -3.60 3.05 -7.19
N LYS A 54 -4.78 3.31 -7.75
CA LYS A 54 -5.86 4.01 -7.08
C LYS A 54 -6.82 3.00 -6.43
N VAL A 55 -6.94 3.03 -5.12
CA VAL A 55 -7.92 2.25 -4.37
C VAL A 55 -9.23 3.04 -4.29
N ILE A 56 -10.34 2.41 -4.66
CA ILE A 56 -11.68 2.98 -4.58
C ILE A 56 -12.46 2.10 -3.60
N TYR A 57 -12.79 2.63 -2.44
CA TYR A 57 -13.54 1.92 -1.42
C TYR A 57 -15.03 2.23 -1.49
N SER A 58 -15.86 1.20 -1.43
CA SER A 58 -17.31 1.31 -1.25
C SER A 58 -17.77 0.39 -0.13
N GLU A 59 -18.69 0.88 0.71
CA GLU A 59 -19.27 0.05 1.77
C GLU A 59 -20.18 -1.01 1.18
N GLY A 60 -20.13 -2.24 1.73
CA GLY A 60 -20.97 -3.35 1.27
C GLY A 60 -20.76 -4.60 2.08
N ASP A 61 -21.73 -5.52 2.05
CA ASP A 61 -21.72 -6.73 2.87
C ASP A 61 -20.68 -7.78 2.43
N ALA A 62 -20.27 -7.76 1.15
CA ALA A 62 -19.25 -8.66 0.62
C ALA A 62 -17.83 -8.07 0.86
N SER A 63 -16.91 -8.88 1.38
CA SER A 63 -15.50 -8.51 1.47
C SER A 63 -14.75 -8.96 0.22
N ARG A 64 -14.51 -8.01 -0.70
CA ARG A 64 -13.98 -8.29 -2.04
C ARG A 64 -13.01 -7.20 -2.51
N VAL A 65 -11.99 -7.63 -3.26
CA VAL A 65 -11.06 -6.73 -3.95
C VAL A 65 -11.02 -7.09 -5.42
N LYS A 66 -11.30 -6.12 -6.29
CA LYS A 66 -11.23 -6.25 -7.75
C LYS A 66 -10.11 -5.36 -8.26
N VAL A 67 -9.05 -5.96 -8.80
CA VAL A 67 -7.90 -5.26 -9.37
C VAL A 67 -8.07 -5.16 -10.88
N SER A 68 -8.07 -3.96 -11.42
CA SER A 68 -8.23 -3.66 -12.85
C SER A 68 -7.02 -2.88 -13.33
N GLY A 69 -6.32 -3.40 -14.33
CA GLY A 69 -5.12 -2.73 -14.83
C GLY A 69 -4.46 -3.47 -15.99
N PRO A 70 -3.30 -2.97 -16.46
CA PRO A 70 -2.56 -3.60 -17.56
C PRO A 70 -2.17 -5.05 -17.24
N LYS A 71 -2.40 -5.96 -18.18
CA LYS A 71 -2.17 -7.40 -18.03
C LYS A 71 -0.79 -7.74 -17.47
N ASN A 72 0.24 -6.99 -17.86
CA ASN A 72 1.61 -7.25 -17.40
C ASN A 72 1.90 -6.67 -16.01
N VAL A 73 1.02 -5.85 -15.42
CA VAL A 73 1.17 -5.27 -14.07
C VAL A 73 0.44 -6.11 -13.03
N ILE A 74 -0.74 -6.64 -13.35
CA ILE A 74 -1.59 -7.40 -12.43
C ILE A 74 -0.82 -8.48 -11.64
N PRO A 75 0.06 -9.31 -12.24
CA PRO A 75 0.78 -10.36 -11.50
C PRO A 75 1.75 -9.86 -10.42
N TYR A 76 2.03 -8.55 -10.41
CA TYR A 76 2.90 -7.91 -9.42
C TYR A 76 2.13 -7.18 -8.32
N ILE A 77 0.80 -7.15 -8.39
CA ILE A 77 -0.05 -6.60 -7.33
C ILE A 77 -0.45 -7.72 -6.37
N GLU A 78 -0.23 -7.50 -5.10
CA GLU A 78 -0.61 -8.43 -4.04
C GLU A 78 -1.73 -7.84 -3.18
N VAL A 79 -2.76 -8.66 -2.95
CA VAL A 79 -3.88 -8.37 -2.04
C VAL A 79 -3.70 -9.24 -0.80
N VAL A 80 -3.38 -8.65 0.33
CA VAL A 80 -3.10 -9.36 1.58
C VAL A 80 -4.08 -8.91 2.64
N CYS A 81 -4.86 -9.85 3.19
CA CYS A 81 -5.75 -9.59 4.31
C CYS A 81 -5.33 -10.42 5.52
N ASN A 82 -4.82 -9.76 6.56
CA ASN A 82 -4.36 -10.40 7.76
C ASN A 82 -4.84 -9.65 9.02
N LYS A 83 -5.42 -10.38 9.97
CA LYS A 83 -5.95 -9.83 11.25
C LYS A 83 -6.82 -8.58 11.07
N GLY A 84 -7.69 -8.59 10.05
CA GLY A 84 -8.58 -7.47 9.76
C GLY A 84 -7.92 -6.26 9.10
N LYS A 85 -6.68 -6.37 8.65
CA LYS A 85 -5.97 -5.36 7.86
C LYS A 85 -5.86 -5.84 6.42
N LEU A 86 -6.39 -5.06 5.51
CA LEU A 86 -6.27 -5.25 4.06
C LEU A 86 -5.15 -4.38 3.53
N GLU A 87 -4.13 -5.00 2.97
CA GLU A 87 -3.01 -4.32 2.32
C GLU A 87 -3.04 -4.59 0.82
N ILE A 88 -2.97 -3.55 0.02
CA ILE A 88 -2.75 -3.60 -1.42
C ILE A 88 -1.33 -3.14 -1.66
N ARG A 89 -0.47 -4.01 -2.21
CA ARG A 89 0.95 -3.70 -2.41
C ARG A 89 1.46 -4.29 -3.71
N HIS A 90 2.59 -3.83 -4.17
CA HIS A 90 3.36 -4.51 -5.21
C HIS A 90 4.43 -5.41 -4.58
N LYS A 91 4.91 -6.39 -5.32
CA LYS A 91 6.05 -7.24 -4.93
C LYS A 91 7.28 -6.38 -4.62
N ASN A 92 8.05 -6.76 -3.59
CA ASN A 92 9.13 -5.93 -3.04
C ASN A 92 10.30 -5.67 -3.99
N ASP A 93 10.51 -6.54 -4.96
CA ASP A 93 11.65 -6.52 -5.90
C ASP A 93 11.33 -5.84 -7.24
N VAL A 94 10.15 -5.22 -7.35
CA VAL A 94 9.73 -4.52 -8.57
C VAL A 94 9.41 -3.05 -8.31
N ASN A 95 9.63 -2.26 -9.36
CA ASN A 95 9.18 -0.88 -9.47
C ASN A 95 8.19 -0.80 -10.63
N ILE A 96 6.97 -0.31 -10.40
CA ILE A 96 5.92 -0.24 -11.42
C ILE A 96 5.79 1.18 -11.95
N ARG A 97 5.88 1.33 -13.28
CA ARG A 97 5.64 2.59 -13.99
C ARG A 97 4.39 2.44 -14.85
N LEU A 98 3.35 3.18 -14.51
CA LEU A 98 2.06 3.10 -15.21
C LEU A 98 2.07 3.74 -16.60
N ASN A 99 2.94 4.73 -16.86
CA ASN A 99 3.11 5.39 -18.17
C ASN A 99 1.76 5.84 -18.77
N GLY A 100 0.93 6.52 -17.96
CA GLY A 100 -0.40 6.97 -18.36
C GLY A 100 -1.49 5.89 -18.39
N LYS A 101 -1.17 4.63 -18.09
CA LYS A 101 -2.18 3.57 -17.88
C LYS A 101 -2.77 3.67 -16.48
N ARG A 102 -3.98 3.14 -16.31
CA ARG A 102 -4.68 3.10 -15.02
C ARG A 102 -4.49 1.75 -14.33
N LEU A 103 -4.30 1.80 -13.02
CA LEU A 103 -4.39 0.67 -12.11
C LEU A 103 -5.41 1.04 -11.04
N GLU A 104 -6.59 0.44 -11.11
CA GLU A 104 -7.71 0.72 -10.22
C GLU A 104 -8.04 -0.52 -9.39
N ILE A 105 -8.16 -0.33 -8.09
CA ILE A 105 -8.45 -1.39 -7.14
C ILE A 105 -9.75 -1.06 -6.42
N PHE A 106 -10.81 -1.75 -6.77
CA PHE A 106 -12.12 -1.59 -6.17
C PHE A 106 -12.20 -2.49 -4.94
N VAL A 107 -12.36 -1.89 -3.79
CA VAL A 107 -12.44 -2.57 -2.49
C VAL A 107 -13.86 -2.42 -1.96
N THR A 108 -14.51 -3.54 -1.71
CA THR A 108 -15.82 -3.58 -1.06
C THR A 108 -15.69 -4.27 0.31
N GLY A 109 -16.28 -3.69 1.34
CA GLY A 109 -16.26 -4.24 2.70
C GLY A 109 -17.14 -3.40 3.63
N LYS A 110 -17.27 -3.83 4.89
CA LYS A 110 -18.13 -3.18 5.88
C LYS A 110 -17.34 -2.70 7.09
N GLY A 111 -17.66 -1.49 7.55
CA GLY A 111 -17.15 -0.97 8.81
C GLY A 111 -15.65 -0.69 8.83
N VAL A 112 -15.10 -0.18 7.74
CA VAL A 112 -13.70 0.23 7.67
C VAL A 112 -13.50 1.51 8.49
N LYS A 113 -12.51 1.48 9.38
CA LYS A 113 -12.20 2.56 10.34
C LYS A 113 -10.87 3.25 10.05
N THR A 114 -9.99 2.60 9.32
CA THR A 114 -8.64 3.12 9.05
C THR A 114 -8.32 3.05 7.57
N TYR A 115 -7.89 4.18 7.05
CA TYR A 115 -7.49 4.37 5.66
C TYR A 115 -6.04 4.88 5.64
N GLY A 116 -5.15 4.13 5.01
CA GLY A 116 -3.72 4.44 4.97
C GLY A 116 -3.14 4.40 3.56
N VAL A 117 -2.29 5.36 3.24
CA VAL A 117 -1.47 5.36 2.03
C VAL A 117 0.00 5.32 2.42
N GLU A 118 0.72 4.32 1.92
CA GLU A 118 2.17 4.20 2.09
C GLU A 118 2.82 4.10 0.70
N GLY A 119 3.14 5.23 0.10
CA GLY A 119 3.71 5.29 -1.26
C GLY A 119 3.12 6.40 -2.11
N SER A 120 2.78 6.09 -3.38
CA SER A 120 2.34 7.08 -4.39
C SER A 120 0.98 6.76 -5.01
N GLY A 121 0.26 5.80 -4.48
CA GLY A 121 -1.10 5.50 -4.92
C GLY A 121 -2.13 6.13 -3.99
N ASP A 122 -3.36 6.31 -4.47
CA ASP A 122 -4.40 7.04 -3.78
C ASP A 122 -5.43 6.11 -3.13
N ILE A 123 -6.21 6.66 -2.19
CA ILE A 123 -7.46 6.08 -1.72
C ILE A 123 -8.59 7.07 -1.96
N ILE A 124 -9.65 6.61 -2.65
CA ILE A 124 -10.89 7.38 -2.84
C ILE A 124 -12.02 6.68 -2.12
N VAL A 125 -12.78 7.43 -1.34
CA VAL A 125 -14.03 7.03 -0.71
C VAL A 125 -15.16 7.87 -1.29
N PRO A 126 -15.90 7.38 -2.30
CA PRO A 126 -16.93 8.15 -3.01
C PRO A 126 -18.15 8.49 -2.13
N GLU A 127 -18.44 7.64 -1.16
CA GLU A 127 -19.66 7.67 -0.35
C GLU A 127 -19.40 8.19 1.06
N ALA A 128 -20.48 8.49 1.79
CA ALA A 128 -20.40 8.82 3.19
C ALA A 128 -19.93 7.63 4.04
N ILE A 129 -19.14 7.90 5.05
CA ILE A 129 -18.64 6.89 5.99
C ILE A 129 -18.93 7.33 7.44
N SER A 130 -19.17 6.33 8.29
CA SER A 130 -19.46 6.60 9.70
C SER A 130 -18.81 5.58 10.64
N GLY A 131 -18.55 6.01 11.87
CA GLY A 131 -17.99 5.16 12.91
C GLY A 131 -17.73 5.94 14.21
N ASP A 132 -17.40 5.22 15.30
CA ASP A 132 -17.03 5.88 16.55
C ASP A 132 -15.72 6.64 16.41
N GLU A 133 -14.75 6.04 15.72
CA GLU A 133 -13.44 6.62 15.42
C GLU A 133 -13.04 6.26 14.01
N LEU A 134 -12.64 7.29 13.22
CA LEU A 134 -12.10 7.14 11.87
C LEU A 134 -10.69 7.72 11.81
N SER A 135 -9.79 7.02 11.12
CA SER A 135 -8.39 7.40 11.01
C SER A 135 -7.92 7.39 9.56
N PHE A 136 -7.26 8.47 9.16
CA PHE A 136 -6.69 8.68 7.85
C PHE A 136 -5.20 8.96 7.98
N GLY A 137 -4.37 8.25 7.25
CA GLY A 137 -2.92 8.39 7.38
C GLY A 137 -2.19 8.29 6.04
N ILE A 138 -1.27 9.21 5.79
CA ILE A 138 -0.39 9.19 4.61
C ILE A 138 1.05 9.13 5.06
N SER A 139 1.80 8.19 4.45
CA SER A 139 3.25 8.13 4.52
C SER A 139 3.79 8.00 3.08
N GLY A 140 4.07 9.14 2.44
CA GLY A 140 4.47 9.19 1.04
C GLY A 140 3.93 10.40 0.29
N SER A 141 3.51 10.19 -0.96
CA SER A 141 3.08 11.24 -1.89
C SER A 141 1.75 10.93 -2.58
N GLY A 142 1.03 9.94 -2.12
CA GLY A 142 -0.31 9.65 -2.61
C GLY A 142 -1.36 10.27 -1.70
N ASP A 143 -2.61 10.33 -2.15
CA ASP A 143 -3.68 11.11 -1.56
C ASP A 143 -4.79 10.24 -0.97
N ILE A 144 -5.56 10.82 -0.04
CA ILE A 144 -6.83 10.25 0.46
C ILE A 144 -7.94 11.27 0.22
N GLU A 145 -8.94 10.89 -0.57
CA GLU A 145 -10.10 11.73 -0.90
C GLU A 145 -11.38 11.08 -0.39
N VAL A 146 -12.12 11.76 0.51
CA VAL A 146 -13.45 11.36 0.96
C VAL A 146 -14.49 12.32 0.40
N ARG A 147 -15.25 11.88 -0.60
CA ARG A 147 -16.25 12.69 -1.31
C ARG A 147 -17.57 12.80 -0.58
N GLY A 148 -17.87 11.84 0.27
CA GLY A 148 -19.06 11.85 1.12
C GLY A 148 -18.82 12.56 2.46
N VAL A 149 -19.83 12.50 3.32
CA VAL A 149 -19.72 13.01 4.69
C VAL A 149 -18.96 12.02 5.56
N VAL A 150 -17.98 12.49 6.32
CA VAL A 150 -17.30 11.74 7.38
C VAL A 150 -18.02 12.01 8.69
N LYS A 151 -18.76 11.02 9.23
CA LYS A 151 -19.49 11.15 10.46
C LYS A 151 -18.89 10.27 11.56
N ALA A 152 -18.33 10.90 12.62
CA ALA A 152 -17.66 10.15 13.68
C ALA A 152 -17.68 10.83 15.05
N GLY A 153 -17.49 10.06 16.12
CA GLY A 153 -17.17 10.62 17.43
C GLY A 153 -15.78 11.26 17.42
N ARG A 154 -14.82 10.62 16.74
CA ARG A 154 -13.45 11.12 16.60
C ARG A 154 -12.93 10.89 15.19
N VAL A 155 -12.25 11.90 14.64
CA VAL A 155 -11.46 11.82 13.39
C VAL A 155 -10.00 12.11 13.69
N ASN A 156 -9.11 11.24 13.23
CA ASN A 156 -7.66 11.46 13.26
C ASN A 156 -7.16 11.50 11.83
N ALA A 157 -6.44 12.56 11.45
CA ALA A 157 -5.82 12.70 10.14
C ALA A 157 -4.34 13.03 10.29
N GLY A 158 -3.46 12.29 9.63
CA GLY A 158 -2.02 12.48 9.75
C GLY A 158 -1.28 12.30 8.44
N ILE A 159 -0.36 13.22 8.14
CA ILE A 159 0.48 13.17 6.94
C ILE A 159 1.95 13.17 7.36
N SER A 160 2.70 12.24 6.76
CA SER A 160 4.17 12.23 6.79
C SER A 160 4.67 12.14 5.34
N GLY A 161 4.87 13.27 4.68
CA GLY A 161 5.25 13.34 3.27
C GLY A 161 4.67 14.54 2.54
N SER A 162 4.22 14.33 1.29
CA SER A 162 3.75 15.40 0.40
C SER A 162 2.39 15.11 -0.24
N GLY A 163 1.68 14.11 0.27
CA GLY A 163 0.32 13.79 -0.18
C GLY A 163 -0.72 14.56 0.62
N ASP A 164 -1.96 14.60 0.15
CA ASP A 164 -3.04 15.40 0.71
C ASP A 164 -4.18 14.52 1.23
N ILE A 165 -4.87 14.97 2.30
CA ILE A 165 -6.09 14.37 2.80
C ILE A 165 -7.23 15.35 2.60
N GLU A 166 -8.12 15.06 1.65
CA GLU A 166 -9.32 15.82 1.36
C GLU A 166 -10.56 15.14 1.94
N MET A 167 -11.33 15.87 2.79
CA MET A 167 -12.62 15.42 3.33
C MET A 167 -13.67 16.47 3.05
N ARG A 168 -14.55 16.23 2.08
CA ARG A 168 -15.58 17.17 1.66
C ARG A 168 -16.40 17.76 2.79
N SER A 169 -16.69 16.97 3.82
CA SER A 169 -17.46 17.40 5.00
C SER A 169 -17.17 16.46 6.17
N VAL A 170 -16.93 17.05 7.35
CA VAL A 170 -16.67 16.31 8.59
C VAL A 170 -17.71 16.71 9.65
N ASP A 171 -18.47 15.72 10.13
CA ASP A 171 -19.38 15.84 11.28
C ASP A 171 -18.79 14.98 12.41
N ALA A 172 -17.99 15.59 13.29
CA ALA A 172 -17.29 14.89 14.35
C ALA A 172 -17.21 15.71 15.64
N SER A 173 -17.29 15.02 16.78
CA SER A 173 -17.15 15.66 18.10
C SER A 173 -15.70 16.07 18.40
N ASN A 174 -14.73 15.36 17.82
CA ASN A 174 -13.30 15.64 18.02
C ASN A 174 -12.51 15.36 16.73
N VAL A 175 -11.69 16.33 16.33
CA VAL A 175 -10.81 16.18 15.16
C VAL A 175 -9.36 16.45 15.59
N LYS A 176 -8.46 15.54 15.23
CA LYS A 176 -7.02 15.70 15.40
C LYS A 176 -6.33 15.62 14.05
N CYS A 177 -5.58 16.66 13.71
CA CYS A 177 -4.78 16.72 12.50
C CYS A 177 -3.29 16.90 12.85
N GLY A 178 -2.42 16.30 12.04
CA GLY A 178 -0.98 16.48 12.17
C GLY A 178 -0.27 16.29 10.84
N ILE A 179 0.59 17.24 10.46
CA ILE A 179 1.35 17.21 9.21
C ILE A 179 2.83 17.28 9.53
N THR A 180 3.59 16.38 8.92
CA THR A 180 5.05 16.43 8.87
C THR A 180 5.46 16.31 7.40
N GLY A 181 5.76 17.45 6.77
CA GLY A 181 6.06 17.52 5.34
C GLY A 181 5.39 18.69 4.66
N SER A 182 4.97 18.51 3.38
CA SER A 182 4.46 19.57 2.51
C SER A 182 3.03 19.27 1.99
N GLY A 183 2.33 18.35 2.61
CA GLY A 183 0.95 18.02 2.25
C GLY A 183 -0.06 18.86 3.02
N ASP A 184 -1.34 18.81 2.61
CA ASP A 184 -2.45 19.54 3.18
C ASP A 184 -3.54 18.60 3.73
N ILE A 185 -4.31 19.08 4.72
CA ILE A 185 -5.52 18.42 5.24
C ILE A 185 -6.66 19.43 5.15
N GLU A 186 -7.64 19.12 4.29
CA GLU A 186 -8.80 19.97 4.00
C GLU A 186 -10.12 19.27 4.37
#